data_ebd7acdd3cea9e7e3b3c346f70846298
#
_entry.id   ebd7acdd3cea9e7e3b3c346f70846298
#
_cell.length_a   1.000
_cell.length_b   1.000
_cell.length_c   1.000
_cell.angle_alpha   90.00
_cell.angle_beta   90.00
_cell.angle_gamma   90.00
#
_symmetry.space_group_name_H-M   'P 1'
#
loop_
_entity.id
_entity.type
_entity.pdbx_description
1 polymer ?
#
loop_
_entity_poly.entity_id
_entity_poly.type
_entity_poly.pdbx_seq_one_letter_code
_entity_poly.pdbx_strand_id
1 'polypeptide(L)'
;LSIRRQRQMCIRDSNSIDTKEDKLFKSSLVKDWRNAMQHQIPVSATFSLFKYLNISPSFNYTERWYTNKVEKAYDMQKKQVVARDTTYGFYRVFDYSTSVSASTTLYGFYKPLPFLGDKIKMIRHRFEPSVTLSYTPDFGASKYGFWKDLMYEDQYGQTQQISYSPFE
;
A
#
# COMPACT_ATOMS: atom_id res chain seq x y z
N LEU A 1 11.31 -2.58 -30.31
CA LEU A 1 11.09 -2.33 -28.87
C LEU A 1 9.75 -1.63 -28.70
N SER A 2 8.76 -2.29 -28.13
CA SER A 2 7.47 -1.67 -27.82
C SER A 2 7.47 -1.24 -26.35
N ILE A 3 7.37 0.04 -26.09
CA ILE A 3 7.30 0.60 -24.74
C ILE A 3 5.88 1.10 -24.53
N ARG A 4 5.15 0.46 -23.63
CA ARG A 4 3.85 0.94 -23.17
C ARG A 4 4.02 1.58 -21.79
N ARG A 5 3.92 2.90 -21.72
CA ARG A 5 3.90 3.64 -20.46
C ARG A 5 2.46 3.90 -20.03
N GLN A 6 2.13 3.49 -18.85
CA GLN A 6 0.86 3.84 -18.23
C GLN A 6 1.12 4.66 -16.98
N ARG A 7 0.66 5.90 -16.97
CA ARG A 7 0.66 6.77 -15.79
C ARG A 7 -0.79 7.05 -15.43
N GLN A 8 -1.15 6.70 -14.24
CA GLN A 8 -2.45 7.06 -13.69
C GLN A 8 -2.22 7.72 -12.34
N MET A 9 -2.63 8.98 -12.21
CA MET A 9 -2.59 9.70 -10.95
C MET A 9 -3.99 9.73 -10.37
N CYS A 10 -4.14 9.18 -9.17
CA CYS A 10 -5.38 9.25 -8.41
C CYS A 10 -5.19 10.19 -7.22
N ILE A 11 -6.06 11.18 -7.11
CA ILE A 11 -6.17 12.06 -5.94
C ILE A 11 -7.47 11.69 -5.24
N ARG A 12 -7.37 11.38 -3.97
CA ARG A 12 -8.52 11.10 -3.12
C ARG A 12 -8.48 12.00 -1.91
N ASP A 13 -9.49 12.84 -1.80
CA ASP A 13 -9.69 13.70 -0.65
C ASP A 13 -10.68 13.04 0.31
N SER A 14 -10.37 13.07 1.57
CA SER A 14 -11.28 12.65 2.63
C SER A 14 -11.36 13.73 3.71
N ASN A 15 -12.59 14.16 3.97
CA ASN A 15 -12.89 15.13 5.01
C ASN A 15 -13.88 14.47 5.98
N SER A 16 -13.57 14.52 7.26
CA SER A 16 -14.50 14.08 8.30
C SER A 16 -14.62 15.13 9.38
N ILE A 17 -15.83 15.27 9.90
CA ILE A 17 -16.13 16.18 11.00
C ILE A 17 -16.52 15.35 12.20
N ASP A 18 -15.81 15.54 13.31
CA ASP A 18 -16.08 14.85 14.56
C ASP A 18 -16.87 15.79 15.49
N THR A 19 -18.14 15.96 15.18
CA THR A 19 -19.05 16.81 15.97
C THR A 19 -20.46 16.24 16.02
N LYS A 20 -21.24 16.63 17.03
CA LYS A 20 -22.65 16.26 17.12
C LYS A 20 -23.48 17.01 16.10
N GLU A 21 -24.51 16.36 15.54
CA GLU A 21 -25.37 16.90 14.47
C GLU A 21 -25.95 18.29 14.77
N ASP A 22 -26.31 18.55 16.03
CA ASP A 22 -26.87 19.82 16.47
C ASP A 22 -25.86 20.98 16.44
N LYS A 23 -24.57 20.70 16.41
CA LYS A 23 -23.49 21.70 16.39
C LYS A 23 -22.88 21.90 15.01
N LEU A 24 -23.20 21.05 14.05
CA LEU A 24 -22.58 21.02 12.73
C LEU A 24 -22.66 22.39 11.99
N PHE A 25 -23.75 23.10 12.14
CA PHE A 25 -23.98 24.38 11.47
C PHE A 25 -23.87 25.60 12.39
N LYS A 26 -23.75 25.42 13.69
CA LYS A 26 -23.76 26.54 14.66
C LYS A 26 -22.39 26.90 15.21
N SER A 27 -21.48 25.95 15.35
CA SER A 27 -20.17 26.15 16.02
C SER A 27 -19.06 25.23 15.59
N SER A 28 -19.14 24.59 14.41
CA SER A 28 -18.02 23.78 13.92
C SER A 28 -16.86 24.70 13.53
N LEU A 29 -15.84 24.69 14.35
CA LEU A 29 -14.57 25.35 14.05
C LEU A 29 -13.77 24.46 13.07
N VAL A 30 -12.90 25.09 12.27
CA VAL A 30 -11.97 24.36 11.37
C VAL A 30 -11.16 23.29 12.11
N LYS A 31 -10.99 23.43 13.42
CA LYS A 31 -10.33 22.46 14.31
C LYS A 31 -11.06 21.12 14.44
N ASP A 32 -12.38 21.11 14.22
CA ASP A 32 -13.19 19.88 14.32
C ASP A 32 -13.15 19.06 13.03
N TRP A 33 -12.53 19.61 11.98
CA TRP A 33 -12.39 18.96 10.69
C TRP A 33 -11.12 18.14 10.63
N ARG A 34 -11.27 16.86 10.32
CA ARG A 34 -10.16 15.99 9.97
C ARG A 34 -10.04 15.94 8.44
N ASN A 35 -9.01 16.57 7.93
CA ASN A 35 -8.78 16.64 6.49
C ASN A 35 -7.57 15.78 6.13
N ALA A 36 -7.76 14.91 5.15
CA ALA A 36 -6.68 14.13 4.56
C ALA A 36 -6.80 14.15 3.04
N MET A 37 -5.68 14.32 2.38
CA MET A 37 -5.56 14.23 0.93
C MET A 37 -4.58 13.13 0.58
N GLN A 38 -4.97 12.24 -0.32
CA GLN A 38 -4.12 11.15 -0.78
C GLN A 38 -3.80 11.31 -2.27
N HIS A 39 -2.53 11.26 -2.59
CA HIS A 39 -2.00 11.19 -3.94
C HIS A 39 -1.43 9.80 -4.20
N GLN A 40 -1.84 9.19 -5.30
CA GLN A 40 -1.31 7.90 -5.72
C GLN A 40 -0.79 8.01 -7.15
N ILE A 41 0.48 7.64 -7.34
CA ILE A 41 1.17 7.74 -8.61
C ILE A 41 1.70 6.35 -8.98
N PRO A 42 0.91 5.52 -9.67
CA PRO A 42 1.39 4.28 -10.24
C PRO A 42 2.17 4.57 -11.53
N VAL A 43 3.35 4.01 -11.65
CA VAL A 43 4.16 4.05 -12.86
C VAL A 43 4.49 2.63 -13.25
N SER A 44 4.11 2.23 -14.45
CA SER A 44 4.46 0.92 -14.99
C SER A 44 4.94 1.03 -16.43
N ALA A 45 5.84 0.14 -16.80
CA ALA A 45 6.32 0.03 -18.17
C ALA A 45 6.44 -1.45 -18.51
N THR A 46 6.29 -1.78 -19.80
CA THR A 46 6.51 -3.14 -20.29
C THR A 46 7.47 -3.09 -21.44
N PHE A 47 8.51 -3.90 -21.35
CA PHE A 47 9.55 -4.03 -22.36
C PHE A 47 9.57 -5.47 -22.87
N SER A 48 9.56 -5.67 -24.17
CA SER A 48 9.80 -6.97 -24.78
C SER A 48 11.25 -7.07 -25.23
N LEU A 49 12.00 -7.93 -24.57
CA LEU A 49 13.42 -8.17 -24.85
C LEU A 49 13.54 -9.47 -25.68
N PHE A 50 14.36 -9.44 -26.73
CA PHE A 50 14.61 -10.60 -27.60
C PHE A 50 13.35 -11.28 -28.15
N LYS A 51 12.23 -10.57 -28.30
CA LYS A 51 10.90 -11.05 -28.75
C LYS A 51 10.21 -12.08 -27.83
N TYR A 52 10.90 -12.65 -26.86
CA TYR A 52 10.38 -13.76 -26.04
C TYR A 52 10.26 -13.41 -24.56
N LEU A 53 11.06 -12.47 -24.08
CA LEU A 53 11.10 -12.09 -22.68
C LEU A 53 10.38 -10.75 -22.47
N ASN A 54 9.31 -10.76 -21.69
CA ASN A 54 8.59 -9.55 -21.28
C ASN A 54 9.06 -9.16 -19.89
N ILE A 55 9.54 -7.94 -19.73
CA ILE A 55 9.95 -7.36 -18.46
C ILE A 55 9.01 -6.20 -18.15
N SER A 56 8.38 -6.26 -17.00
CA SER A 56 7.40 -5.27 -16.56
C SER A 56 7.81 -4.69 -15.21
N PRO A 57 8.65 -3.64 -15.18
CA PRO A 57 8.87 -2.88 -13.97
C PRO A 57 7.64 -2.06 -13.61
N SER A 58 7.34 -1.98 -12.32
CA SER A 58 6.31 -1.12 -11.75
C SER A 58 6.81 -0.43 -10.51
N PHE A 59 6.36 0.80 -10.32
CA PHE A 59 6.65 1.63 -9.17
C PHE A 59 5.36 2.30 -8.75
N ASN A 60 4.97 2.12 -7.49
CA ASN A 60 3.82 2.76 -6.90
C ASN A 60 4.29 3.70 -5.81
N TYR A 61 3.87 4.93 -5.87
CA TYR A 61 4.11 5.93 -4.85
C TYR A 61 2.78 6.43 -4.33
N THR A 62 2.62 6.41 -3.01
CA THR A 62 1.44 6.93 -2.33
C THR A 62 1.90 7.97 -1.33
N GLU A 63 1.27 9.12 -1.35
CA GLU A 63 1.51 10.21 -0.42
C GLU A 63 0.20 10.66 0.19
N ARG A 64 0.20 10.84 1.51
CA ARG A 64 -0.96 11.28 2.28
C ARG A 64 -0.59 12.54 3.04
N TRP A 65 -1.40 13.55 2.90
CA TRP A 65 -1.28 14.81 3.61
C TRP A 65 -2.36 14.91 4.67
N TYR A 66 -1.95 15.22 5.88
CA TYR A 66 -2.82 15.39 7.02
C TYR A 66 -2.68 16.78 7.58
N THR A 67 -3.78 17.35 8.06
CA THR A 67 -3.82 18.69 8.69
C THR A 67 -3.66 18.63 10.20
N ASN A 68 -3.69 17.43 10.76
CA ASN A 68 -3.53 17.20 12.19
C ASN A 68 -2.83 15.87 12.47
N LYS A 69 -2.24 15.77 13.64
CA LYS A 69 -1.79 14.52 14.23
C LYS A 69 -2.35 14.39 15.64
N VAL A 70 -2.69 13.18 16.02
CA VAL A 70 -3.24 12.85 17.33
C VAL A 70 -2.21 12.07 18.12
N GLU A 71 -1.82 12.58 19.27
CA GLU A 71 -1.00 11.85 20.23
C GLU A 71 -1.90 11.02 21.12
N LYS A 72 -1.62 9.73 21.17
CA LYS A 72 -2.38 8.77 21.98
C LYS A 72 -1.60 8.44 23.25
N ALA A 73 -2.30 8.26 24.35
CA ALA A 73 -1.75 7.78 25.62
C ALA A 73 -2.60 6.63 26.15
N TYR A 74 -1.99 5.75 26.91
CA TYR A 74 -2.73 4.69 27.58
C TYR A 74 -3.37 5.22 28.88
N ASP A 75 -4.69 5.09 28.99
CA ASP A 75 -5.44 5.42 30.19
C ASP A 75 -5.60 4.17 31.05
N MET A 76 -4.92 4.15 32.19
CA MET A 76 -4.96 3.02 33.13
C MET A 76 -6.34 2.78 33.74
N GLN A 77 -7.16 3.84 33.86
CA GLN A 77 -8.50 3.70 34.43
C GLN A 77 -9.46 3.05 33.45
N LYS A 78 -9.37 3.45 32.18
CA LYS A 78 -10.22 2.92 31.10
C LYS A 78 -9.62 1.69 30.41
N LYS A 79 -8.37 1.34 30.72
CA LYS A 79 -7.62 0.23 30.11
C LYS A 79 -7.61 0.27 28.57
N GLN A 80 -7.55 1.47 28.01
CA GLN A 80 -7.57 1.67 26.57
C GLN A 80 -6.67 2.83 26.15
N VAL A 81 -6.26 2.81 24.88
CA VAL A 81 -5.52 3.91 24.26
C VAL A 81 -6.50 5.04 23.94
N VAL A 82 -6.28 6.21 24.50
CA VAL A 82 -7.11 7.41 24.28
C VAL A 82 -6.30 8.51 23.63
N ALA A 83 -6.97 9.35 22.84
CA ALA A 83 -6.36 10.55 22.30
C ALA A 83 -6.07 11.53 23.44
N ARG A 84 -4.81 11.94 23.58
CA ARG A 84 -4.35 12.86 24.63
C ARG A 84 -4.31 14.29 24.12
N ASP A 85 -3.69 14.49 22.97
CA ASP A 85 -3.48 15.82 22.40
C ASP A 85 -3.58 15.76 20.88
N THR A 86 -4.06 16.85 20.28
CA THR A 86 -4.16 17.00 18.83
C THR A 86 -3.37 18.22 18.41
N THR A 87 -2.31 18.00 17.65
CA THR A 87 -1.48 19.06 17.11
C THR A 87 -1.89 19.32 15.66
N TYR A 88 -2.20 20.58 15.34
CA TYR A 88 -2.55 21.02 14.00
C TYR A 88 -1.30 21.49 13.25
N GLY A 89 -1.18 21.09 11.99
CA GLY A 89 -0.07 21.40 11.13
C GLY A 89 -0.14 20.62 9.84
N PHE A 90 0.79 20.85 8.94
CA PHE A 90 0.90 20.07 7.72
C PHE A 90 1.82 18.87 7.94
N TYR A 91 1.28 17.67 7.79
CA TYR A 91 2.02 16.43 7.96
C TYR A 91 1.94 15.61 6.68
N ARG A 92 3.08 15.12 6.25
CA ARG A 92 3.23 14.31 5.06
C ARG A 92 3.66 12.89 5.43
N VAL A 93 2.88 11.93 5.01
CA VAL A 93 3.19 10.50 5.15
C VAL A 93 3.26 9.92 3.74
N PHE A 94 4.30 9.19 3.43
CA PHE A 94 4.47 8.57 2.13
C PHE A 94 4.90 7.12 2.25
N ASP A 95 4.53 6.35 1.25
CA ASP A 95 4.99 4.99 1.04
C ASP A 95 5.27 4.76 -0.45
N TYR A 96 6.18 3.85 -0.75
CA TYR A 96 6.42 3.41 -2.11
C TYR A 96 6.76 1.94 -2.16
N SER A 97 6.42 1.33 -3.29
CA SER A 97 6.80 -0.03 -3.61
C SER A 97 7.30 -0.10 -5.05
N THR A 98 8.29 -0.94 -5.27
CA THR A 98 8.78 -1.22 -6.61
C THR A 98 8.72 -2.71 -6.86
N SER A 99 8.39 -3.10 -8.08
CA SER A 99 8.45 -4.49 -8.49
C SER A 99 8.90 -4.62 -9.94
N VAL A 100 9.54 -5.73 -10.23
CA VAL A 100 9.95 -6.10 -11.59
C VAL A 100 9.47 -7.51 -11.85
N SER A 101 8.64 -7.67 -12.86
CA SER A 101 8.17 -8.98 -13.32
C SER A 101 8.85 -9.32 -14.64
N ALA A 102 9.34 -10.54 -14.75
CA ALA A 102 9.86 -11.09 -16.00
C ALA A 102 9.04 -12.33 -16.37
N SER A 103 8.53 -12.38 -17.58
CA SER A 103 7.74 -13.50 -18.09
C SER A 103 8.12 -13.84 -19.51
N THR A 104 8.03 -15.12 -19.85
CA THR A 104 8.25 -15.60 -21.20
C THR A 104 7.22 -16.65 -21.57
N THR A 105 6.99 -16.83 -22.85
CA THR A 105 6.10 -17.86 -23.38
C THR A 105 6.91 -18.85 -24.21
N LEU A 106 6.96 -20.09 -23.78
CA LEU A 106 7.61 -21.17 -24.49
C LEU A 106 6.57 -22.11 -25.10
N TYR A 107 6.81 -22.53 -26.33
CA TYR A 107 5.95 -23.46 -27.03
C TYR A 107 6.72 -24.77 -27.29
N GLY A 108 6.19 -25.86 -26.77
CA GLY A 108 6.63 -27.22 -27.09
C GLY A 108 5.68 -27.87 -28.08
N PHE A 109 6.21 -28.49 -29.13
CA PHE A 109 5.44 -29.32 -30.06
C PHE A 109 5.92 -30.76 -29.95
N TYR A 110 4.98 -31.63 -29.62
CA TYR A 110 5.25 -33.04 -29.43
C TYR A 110 4.45 -33.86 -30.44
N LYS A 111 5.10 -34.85 -31.08
CA LYS A 111 4.40 -35.85 -31.84
C LYS A 111 3.79 -36.84 -30.86
N PRO A 112 2.54 -37.24 -31.01
CA PRO A 112 1.91 -38.23 -30.16
C PRO A 112 2.61 -39.58 -30.34
N LEU A 113 2.56 -40.38 -29.27
CA LEU A 113 3.09 -41.74 -29.32
C LEU A 113 2.25 -42.61 -30.29
N PRO A 114 2.84 -43.59 -31.00
CA PRO A 114 2.19 -44.37 -32.06
C PRO A 114 0.88 -45.08 -31.62
N PHE A 115 0.77 -45.41 -30.35
CA PHE A 115 -0.43 -46.12 -29.83
C PHE A 115 -1.69 -45.21 -29.71
N LEU A 116 -1.56 -43.89 -29.83
CA LEU A 116 -2.73 -42.98 -29.78
C LEU A 116 -3.46 -42.88 -31.15
N GLY A 117 -2.99 -43.57 -32.19
CA GLY A 117 -3.59 -43.57 -33.50
C GLY A 117 -3.48 -42.24 -34.26
N ASP A 118 -3.88 -42.21 -35.52
CA ASP A 118 -3.79 -41.07 -36.41
C ASP A 118 -4.72 -39.89 -36.11
N LYS A 119 -5.55 -39.99 -35.06
CA LYS A 119 -6.50 -38.95 -34.72
C LYS A 119 -5.87 -37.71 -34.11
N ILE A 120 -4.70 -37.84 -33.47
CA ILE A 120 -3.97 -36.75 -32.85
C ILE A 120 -2.67 -36.52 -33.65
N LYS A 121 -2.64 -35.48 -34.46
CA LYS A 121 -1.49 -35.16 -35.32
C LYS A 121 -0.36 -34.46 -34.58
N MET A 122 -0.67 -33.64 -33.55
CA MET A 122 0.33 -32.84 -32.81
C MET A 122 -0.24 -32.38 -31.49
N ILE A 123 0.58 -32.42 -30.46
CA ILE A 123 0.27 -31.85 -29.13
C ILE A 123 1.09 -30.55 -29.00
N ARG A 124 0.42 -29.42 -28.83
CA ARG A 124 1.03 -28.14 -28.53
C ARG A 124 0.95 -27.87 -27.04
N HIS A 125 2.11 -27.77 -26.41
CA HIS A 125 2.24 -27.37 -25.01
C HIS A 125 2.67 -25.91 -24.95
N ARG A 126 1.99 -25.09 -24.15
CA ARG A 126 2.33 -23.70 -23.87
C ARG A 126 2.76 -23.62 -22.41
N PHE A 127 3.97 -23.15 -22.18
CA PHE A 127 4.55 -22.96 -20.86
C PHE A 127 4.89 -21.49 -20.66
N GLU A 128 4.37 -20.87 -19.60
CA GLU A 128 4.52 -19.43 -19.31
C GLU A 128 5.16 -19.24 -17.92
N PRO A 129 6.47 -19.43 -17.80
CA PRO A 129 7.17 -19.13 -16.57
C PRO A 129 7.19 -17.61 -16.33
N SER A 130 6.98 -17.22 -15.07
CA SER A 130 7.09 -15.84 -14.63
C SER A 130 7.83 -15.77 -13.29
N VAL A 131 8.64 -14.74 -13.14
CA VAL A 131 9.36 -14.42 -11.91
C VAL A 131 9.07 -12.97 -11.58
N THR A 132 8.69 -12.69 -10.33
CA THR A 132 8.44 -11.33 -9.85
C THR A 132 9.31 -11.08 -8.63
N LEU A 133 10.06 -9.99 -8.67
CA LEU A 133 10.80 -9.45 -7.54
C LEU A 133 10.10 -8.16 -7.10
N SER A 134 9.74 -8.08 -5.82
CA SER A 134 9.13 -6.89 -5.23
C SER A 134 9.93 -6.40 -4.04
N TYR A 135 10.01 -5.09 -3.91
CA TYR A 135 10.67 -4.42 -2.79
C TYR A 135 9.77 -3.31 -2.24
N THR A 136 9.51 -3.39 -0.96
CA THR A 136 8.79 -2.35 -0.20
C THR A 136 9.60 -2.07 1.06
N PRO A 137 10.08 -0.83 1.26
CA PRO A 137 10.74 -0.45 2.51
C PRO A 137 9.81 -0.61 3.71
N ASP A 138 10.40 -0.87 4.87
CA ASP A 138 9.66 -0.86 6.12
C ASP A 138 9.42 0.59 6.58
N PHE A 139 8.25 1.11 6.24
CA PHE A 139 7.79 2.44 6.66
C PHE A 139 7.31 2.49 8.12
N GLY A 140 7.17 1.34 8.78
CA GLY A 140 6.94 1.22 10.22
C GLY A 140 8.17 1.57 11.04
N ALA A 141 9.35 1.56 10.43
CA ALA A 141 10.60 1.87 11.13
C ALA A 141 10.60 3.31 11.69
N SER A 142 11.14 3.47 12.90
CA SER A 142 11.17 4.73 13.64
C SER A 142 11.85 5.89 12.89
N LYS A 143 12.73 5.59 11.94
CA LYS A 143 13.41 6.59 11.10
C LYS A 143 12.46 7.44 10.25
N TYR A 144 11.27 6.94 9.93
CA TYR A 144 10.26 7.68 9.16
C TYR A 144 9.33 8.52 10.04
N GLY A 145 9.20 8.17 11.32
CA GLY A 145 8.34 8.87 12.26
C GLY A 145 6.84 8.74 11.98
N PHE A 146 6.43 7.80 11.13
CA PHE A 146 5.02 7.58 10.76
C PHE A 146 4.28 6.74 11.79
N TRP A 147 5.02 6.02 12.61
CA TRP A 147 4.50 5.20 13.69
C TRP A 147 5.16 5.59 15.00
N LYS A 148 4.40 5.50 16.07
CA LYS A 148 4.87 5.72 17.44
C LYS A 148 4.57 4.48 18.27
N ASP A 149 5.52 4.14 19.14
CA ASP A 149 5.37 3.07 20.07
C ASP A 149 4.96 3.64 21.43
N LEU A 150 3.92 3.08 22.01
CA LEU A 150 3.45 3.36 23.35
C LEU A 150 3.73 2.16 24.24
N MET A 151 4.56 2.35 25.27
CA MET A 151 4.78 1.35 26.30
C MET A 151 3.85 1.62 27.47
N TYR A 152 3.19 0.58 27.96
CA TYR A 152 2.36 0.65 29.16
C TYR A 152 2.51 -0.62 30.00
N GLU A 153 2.28 -0.50 31.29
CA GLU A 153 2.23 -1.65 32.19
C GLU A 153 0.82 -2.23 32.22
N ASP A 154 0.72 -3.53 31.99
CA ASP A 154 -0.51 -4.28 32.13
C ASP A 154 -0.84 -4.50 33.63
N GLN A 155 -2.05 -4.91 33.94
CA GLN A 155 -2.55 -5.23 35.29
C GLN A 155 -1.71 -6.30 36.02
N TYR A 156 -0.85 -7.01 35.30
CA TYR A 156 0.07 -8.03 35.84
C TYR A 156 1.50 -7.51 36.00
N GLY A 157 1.74 -6.21 35.82
CA GLY A 157 3.07 -5.61 35.89
C GLY A 157 3.98 -5.94 34.71
N GLN A 158 3.41 -6.43 33.59
CA GLN A 158 4.18 -6.70 32.37
C GLN A 158 4.14 -5.49 31.45
N THR A 159 5.31 -5.10 30.96
CA THR A 159 5.41 -4.03 29.97
C THR A 159 4.91 -4.53 28.62
N GLN A 160 3.86 -3.91 28.12
CA GLN A 160 3.28 -4.13 26.78
C GLN A 160 3.62 -2.95 25.88
N GLN A 161 3.79 -3.25 24.60
CA GLN A 161 4.07 -2.23 23.58
C GLN A 161 2.95 -2.25 22.53
N ILE A 162 2.39 -1.08 22.25
CA ILE A 162 1.42 -0.88 21.16
C ILE A 162 1.97 0.14 20.19
N SER A 163 2.05 -0.24 18.92
CA SER A 163 2.40 0.69 17.84
C SER A 163 1.12 1.32 17.27
N TYR A 164 1.11 2.63 17.11
CA TYR A 164 0.00 3.36 16.53
C TYR A 164 0.47 4.42 15.54
N SER A 165 -0.38 4.75 14.58
CA SER A 165 -0.16 5.90 13.70
C SER A 165 -0.81 7.15 14.31
N PRO A 166 -0.07 8.27 14.47
CA PRO A 166 -0.66 9.53 14.93
C PRO A 166 -1.50 10.26 13.87
N PHE A 167 -1.57 9.71 12.64
CA PHE A 167 -2.23 10.30 11.48
C PHE A 167 -3.54 9.60 11.10
N GLU A 168 -4.15 8.86 11.99
CA GLU A 168 -5.46 8.22 11.80
C GLU A 168 -6.62 9.16 12.08
#